data_1cf82a228a8afc329f1eb28c57c9738c
#
_entry.id   1cf82a228a8afc329f1eb28c57c9738c
#
_cell.length_a   1.000
_cell.length_b   1.000
_cell.length_c   1.000
_cell.angle_alpha   90.00
_cell.angle_beta   90.00
_cell.angle_gamma   90.00
#
_symmetry.space_group_name_H-M   'P 1'
#
loop_
_entity.id
_entity.type
_entity.pdbx_description
1 polymer ?
#
loop_
_entity_poly.entity_id
_entity_poly.type
_entity_poly.pdbx_seq_one_letter_code
_entity_poly.pdbx_strand_id
1 'polypeptide(L)'
;RLVKQLVPARQGWQNTDENSTHAIPATTARYFRFYWTPEGSEPGSEDMDAAKWKPNLKIKQLRLHREARLNQWEGKAGLVWRVASATKEAEVGKKDCYSLSQIINLTDQCKAGILTTTLPKGKWKLLRMGHTATGHTNATAGGGKGLECDKFSAKTVRKQFDNWFAQAFLKTDSDVARCVLKYMHVDSWECGSQNWSDTFAAEFRKRRGYDLMPYLPLLAGIPMESVERSEEILRLSLIHI
;
A
#
# COMPACT_ATOMS: atom_id res chain seq x y z
N ARG A 1 4.42 18.77 27.68
CA ARG A 1 3.13 18.10 27.45
C ARG A 1 3.34 16.96 26.47
N LEU A 2 2.83 15.76 26.76
CA LEU A 2 2.76 14.65 25.82
C LEU A 2 1.82 15.02 24.66
N VAL A 3 2.31 14.89 23.43
CA VAL A 3 1.50 15.11 22.23
C VAL A 3 0.79 13.82 21.83
N LYS A 4 1.54 12.74 21.72
CA LYS A 4 1.02 11.42 21.38
C LYS A 4 2.03 10.35 21.78
N GLN A 5 1.54 9.23 22.24
CA GLN A 5 2.30 7.99 22.28
C GLN A 5 2.20 7.32 20.90
N LEU A 6 3.32 7.20 20.22
CA LEU A 6 3.37 6.56 18.92
C LEU A 6 3.35 5.04 19.10
N VAL A 7 2.45 4.39 18.40
CA VAL A 7 2.43 2.92 18.31
C VAL A 7 3.24 2.55 17.09
N PRO A 8 4.34 1.80 17.24
CA PRO A 8 5.12 1.34 16.09
C PRO A 8 4.22 0.59 15.12
N ALA A 9 4.44 0.78 13.83
CA ALA A 9 3.77 -0.02 12.84
C ALA A 9 4.24 -1.47 13.01
N ARG A 10 3.30 -2.41 13.09
CA ARG A 10 3.64 -3.83 13.04
C ARG A 10 4.23 -4.14 11.68
N GLN A 11 5.43 -4.63 11.68
CA GLN A 11 6.14 -5.01 10.46
C GLN A 11 6.02 -6.52 10.31
N GLY A 12 5.48 -6.95 9.18
CA GLY A 12 5.63 -8.33 8.77
C GLY A 12 7.09 -8.60 8.35
N TRP A 13 7.48 -9.85 8.35
CA TRP A 13 8.83 -10.30 7.99
C TRP A 13 9.33 -9.86 6.60
N GLN A 14 8.43 -9.40 5.73
CA GLN A 14 8.75 -9.01 4.35
C GLN A 14 9.05 -7.53 4.13
N ASN A 15 8.77 -6.64 5.12
CA ASN A 15 8.88 -5.19 4.95
C ASN A 15 9.49 -4.52 6.17
N THR A 16 10.78 -4.77 6.41
CA THR A 16 11.46 -4.36 7.64
C THR A 16 11.95 -2.92 7.66
N ASP A 17 12.26 -2.32 6.50
CA ASP A 17 12.96 -1.02 6.42
C ASP A 17 12.11 0.09 5.77
N GLU A 18 10.79 -0.05 5.80
CA GLU A 18 9.89 0.86 5.13
C GLU A 18 9.46 2.06 5.99
N ASN A 19 9.08 3.12 5.33
CA ASN A 19 8.57 4.32 5.98
C ASN A 19 7.31 4.02 6.81
N SER A 20 7.15 4.78 7.89
CA SER A 20 5.95 4.76 8.72
C SER A 20 5.55 6.18 9.08
N THR A 21 4.36 6.57 8.66
CA THR A 21 3.77 7.87 8.99
C THR A 21 2.89 7.76 10.22
N HIS A 22 3.09 8.63 11.17
CA HIS A 22 2.25 8.73 12.37
C HIS A 22 1.53 10.07 12.38
N ALA A 23 0.21 10.04 12.29
CA ALA A 23 -0.61 11.23 12.49
C ALA A 23 -0.56 11.64 13.96
N ILE A 24 -0.39 12.93 14.21
CA ILE A 24 -0.39 13.51 15.54
C ILE A 24 -1.34 14.70 15.57
N PRO A 25 -1.96 15.04 16.72
CA PRO A 25 -2.76 16.24 16.85
C PRO A 25 -1.98 17.49 16.42
N ALA A 26 -2.64 18.40 15.74
CA ALA A 26 -2.03 19.67 15.33
C ALA A 26 -1.41 20.37 16.55
N THR A 27 -0.10 20.56 16.51
CA THR A 27 0.65 21.05 17.66
C THR A 27 1.64 22.12 17.23
N THR A 28 1.62 23.26 17.88
CA THR A 28 2.61 24.32 17.72
C THR A 28 3.54 24.31 18.92
N ALA A 29 4.83 24.12 18.67
CA ALA A 29 5.85 24.16 19.70
C ALA A 29 7.19 24.62 19.12
N ARG A 30 8.03 25.21 19.97
CA ARG A 30 9.38 25.59 19.57
C ARG A 30 10.31 24.38 19.46
N TYR A 31 10.06 23.36 20.30
CA TYR A 31 10.87 22.14 20.35
C TYR A 31 9.96 20.93 20.46
N PHE A 32 10.38 19.83 19.81
CA PHE A 32 9.76 18.51 19.93
C PHE A 32 10.81 17.56 20.45
N ARG A 33 10.44 16.72 21.42
CA ARG A 33 11.27 15.65 21.94
C ARG A 33 10.62 14.32 21.59
N PHE A 34 11.37 13.43 21.00
CA PHE A 34 11.01 12.03 20.86
C PHE A 34 11.69 11.26 21.99
N TYR A 35 10.93 10.41 22.61
CA TYR A 35 11.39 9.59 23.72
C TYR A 35 10.98 8.15 23.44
N TRP A 36 11.87 7.22 23.67
CA TRP A 36 11.65 5.80 23.50
C TRP A 36 12.30 5.04 24.65
N THR A 37 11.61 4.00 25.13
CA THR A 37 12.14 3.05 26.10
C THR A 37 12.01 1.64 25.53
N PRO A 38 12.89 0.70 25.91
CA PRO A 38 12.79 -0.68 25.51
C PRO A 38 11.58 -1.40 26.16
N GLU A 39 11.05 -0.88 27.26
CA GLU A 39 9.90 -1.47 27.93
C GLU A 39 8.66 -1.42 27.04
N GLY A 40 7.95 -2.53 26.93
CA GLY A 40 6.77 -2.69 26.09
C GLY A 40 7.06 -2.90 24.61
N SER A 41 8.30 -3.07 24.20
CA SER A 41 8.67 -3.52 22.85
C SER A 41 8.78 -5.05 22.81
N GLU A 42 7.65 -5.73 22.98
CA GLU A 42 7.62 -7.18 22.91
C GLU A 42 7.53 -7.67 21.46
N PRO A 43 8.18 -8.80 21.15
CA PRO A 43 8.05 -9.39 19.82
C PRO A 43 6.60 -9.81 19.57
N GLY A 44 6.11 -9.51 18.37
CA GLY A 44 4.82 -10.04 17.93
C GLY A 44 4.87 -11.56 17.79
N SER A 45 3.85 -12.23 18.27
CA SER A 45 3.77 -13.69 18.18
C SER A 45 3.56 -14.19 16.74
N GLU A 46 3.11 -13.30 15.87
CA GLU A 46 2.90 -13.53 14.44
C GLU A 46 4.17 -13.38 13.60
N ASP A 47 5.25 -12.92 14.20
CA ASP A 47 6.52 -12.75 13.48
C ASP A 47 7.32 -14.04 13.56
N MET A 48 7.52 -14.69 12.42
CA MET A 48 8.35 -15.89 12.33
C MET A 48 9.82 -15.63 12.70
N ASP A 49 10.25 -14.38 12.64
CA ASP A 49 11.58 -13.93 13.06
C ASP A 49 11.61 -13.41 14.51
N ALA A 50 10.58 -13.65 15.30
CA ALA A 50 10.46 -13.19 16.69
C ALA A 50 11.70 -13.51 17.56
N ALA A 51 12.34 -14.64 17.31
CA ALA A 51 13.59 -15.04 17.98
C ALA A 51 14.76 -14.08 17.72
N LYS A 52 14.70 -13.28 16.66
CA LYS A 52 15.69 -12.27 16.30
C LYS A 52 15.35 -10.88 16.82
N TRP A 53 14.16 -10.72 17.39
CA TRP A 53 13.71 -9.45 17.95
C TRP A 53 14.64 -9.01 19.08
N LYS A 54 15.03 -7.75 18.98
CA LYS A 54 15.73 -7.05 20.07
C LYS A 54 14.98 -5.75 20.31
N PRO A 55 14.82 -5.31 21.55
CA PRO A 55 14.12 -4.09 21.90
C PRO A 55 14.90 -2.84 21.49
N ASN A 56 15.33 -2.77 20.24
CA ASN A 56 16.12 -1.69 19.69
C ASN A 56 15.31 -0.93 18.65
N LEU A 57 15.12 0.35 18.89
CA LEU A 57 14.54 1.25 17.90
C LEU A 57 15.62 1.64 16.89
N LYS A 58 15.43 1.31 15.63
CA LYS A 58 16.30 1.69 14.52
C LYS A 58 15.61 2.75 13.68
N ILE A 59 16.12 3.97 13.70
CA ILE A 59 15.59 5.10 12.92
C ILE A 59 16.67 5.59 11.97
N LYS A 60 16.41 5.53 10.67
CA LYS A 60 17.27 6.12 9.66
C LYS A 60 17.03 7.64 9.55
N GLN A 61 15.78 8.05 9.66
CA GLN A 61 15.38 9.44 9.54
C GLN A 61 14.07 9.69 10.28
N LEU A 62 13.96 10.88 10.89
CA LEU A 62 12.74 11.37 11.52
C LEU A 62 12.41 12.73 10.92
N ARG A 63 11.15 12.91 10.49
CA ARG A 63 10.66 14.16 9.92
C ARG A 63 9.34 14.56 10.56
N LEU A 64 9.17 15.85 10.83
CA LEU A 64 7.90 16.45 11.17
C LEU A 64 7.31 17.15 9.95
N HIS A 65 6.05 16.93 9.68
CA HIS A 65 5.33 17.54 8.59
C HIS A 65 4.22 18.47 9.10
N ARG A 66 4.02 19.60 8.43
CA ARG A 66 2.92 20.53 8.74
C ARG A 66 1.58 20.06 8.20
N GLU A 67 1.61 19.23 7.18
CA GLU A 67 0.41 18.77 6.48
C GLU A 67 -0.14 17.53 7.15
N ALA A 68 -1.45 17.46 7.26
CA ALA A 68 -2.14 16.27 7.71
C ALA A 68 -1.85 15.09 6.78
N ARG A 69 -1.69 13.92 7.38
CA ARG A 69 -1.60 12.63 6.70
C ARG A 69 -2.40 11.60 7.47
N LEU A 70 -2.94 10.64 6.76
CA LEU A 70 -3.55 9.47 7.38
C LEU A 70 -2.50 8.69 8.18
N ASN A 71 -2.86 8.22 9.34
CA ASN A 71 -1.97 7.46 10.20
C ASN A 71 -1.60 6.13 9.54
N GLN A 72 -0.29 5.84 9.47
CA GLN A 72 0.24 4.59 8.86
C GLN A 72 -0.34 4.30 7.46
N TRP A 73 -0.47 5.35 6.67
CA TRP A 73 -1.11 5.28 5.35
C TRP A 73 -0.38 4.34 4.39
N GLU A 74 0.89 4.09 4.58
CA GLU A 74 1.71 3.22 3.73
C GLU A 74 1.13 1.79 3.70
N GLY A 75 0.73 1.27 4.86
CA GLY A 75 0.05 -0.02 4.95
C GLY A 75 -1.37 0.02 4.39
N LYS A 76 -2.11 1.10 4.67
CA LYS A 76 -3.48 1.29 4.16
C LYS A 76 -3.54 1.47 2.65
N ALA A 77 -2.50 2.03 2.05
CA ALA A 77 -2.37 2.19 0.61
C ALA A 77 -1.74 0.98 -0.09
N GLY A 78 -1.42 -0.08 0.63
CA GLY A 78 -0.81 -1.29 0.08
C GLY A 78 0.59 -1.09 -0.50
N LEU A 79 1.33 -0.09 -0.01
CA LEU A 79 2.75 0.07 -0.36
C LEU A 79 3.62 -0.90 0.40
N VAL A 80 3.21 -1.25 1.61
CA VAL A 80 3.91 -2.18 2.49
C VAL A 80 2.91 -3.16 3.09
N TRP A 81 3.36 -4.37 3.34
CA TRP A 81 2.54 -5.35 4.03
C TRP A 81 2.69 -5.18 5.54
N ARG A 82 1.73 -4.46 6.14
CA ARG A 82 1.68 -4.27 7.58
C ARG A 82 0.27 -3.96 8.06
N VAL A 83 -0.01 -4.35 9.29
CA VAL A 83 -1.24 -3.94 9.97
C VAL A 83 -1.12 -2.48 10.38
N ALA A 84 -2.00 -1.66 9.86
CA ALA A 84 -2.04 -0.22 10.11
C ALA A 84 -3.17 0.12 11.10
N SER A 85 -2.87 0.98 12.07
CA SER A 85 -3.89 1.48 12.99
C SER A 85 -4.69 2.63 12.37
N ALA A 86 -5.97 2.74 12.76
CA ALA A 86 -6.85 3.79 12.29
C ALA A 86 -6.33 5.19 12.62
N THR A 87 -6.64 6.15 11.77
CA THR A 87 -6.45 7.57 12.04
C THR A 87 -7.57 8.07 12.95
N LYS A 88 -7.24 8.79 14.01
CA LYS A 88 -8.24 9.37 14.91
C LYS A 88 -8.61 10.79 14.45
N GLU A 89 -9.88 11.15 14.58
CA GLU A 89 -10.35 12.50 14.25
C GLU A 89 -9.62 13.60 15.04
N ALA A 90 -9.21 13.30 16.27
CA ALA A 90 -8.39 14.22 17.07
C ALA A 90 -6.98 14.46 16.50
N GLU A 91 -6.50 13.60 15.59
CA GLU A 91 -5.21 13.72 14.92
C GLU A 91 -5.34 14.43 13.56
N VAL A 92 -6.41 14.13 12.83
CA VAL A 92 -6.73 14.72 11.53
C VAL A 92 -8.21 15.05 11.51
N GLY A 93 -8.52 16.33 11.68
CA GLY A 93 -9.89 16.81 11.66
C GLY A 93 -10.44 16.97 10.25
N LYS A 94 -11.76 17.07 10.12
CA LYS A 94 -12.42 17.27 8.82
C LYS A 94 -11.89 18.48 8.05
N LYS A 95 -11.52 19.56 8.75
CA LYS A 95 -10.91 20.76 8.17
C LYS A 95 -9.55 20.53 7.50
N ASP A 96 -8.88 19.45 7.85
CA ASP A 96 -7.56 19.06 7.33
C ASP A 96 -7.68 18.11 6.12
N CYS A 97 -8.91 17.75 5.75
CA CYS A 97 -9.21 16.91 4.60
C CYS A 97 -9.52 17.78 3.37
N TYR A 98 -9.00 17.37 2.21
CA TYR A 98 -9.34 18.02 0.94
C TYR A 98 -10.68 17.50 0.42
N SER A 99 -11.52 18.41 -0.11
CA SER A 99 -12.73 17.96 -0.82
C SER A 99 -12.43 17.61 -2.28
N LEU A 100 -13.29 16.80 -2.89
CA LEU A 100 -13.20 16.48 -4.32
C LEU A 100 -13.21 17.73 -5.22
N SER A 101 -13.94 18.77 -4.82
CA SER A 101 -13.99 20.04 -5.56
C SER A 101 -12.65 20.78 -5.61
N GLN A 102 -11.70 20.42 -4.76
CA GLN A 102 -10.36 20.98 -4.72
C GLN A 102 -9.36 20.17 -5.56
N ILE A 103 -9.78 19.08 -6.18
CA ILE A 103 -8.93 18.23 -7.00
C ILE A 103 -9.10 18.61 -8.47
N ILE A 104 -7.98 18.89 -9.13
CA ILE A 104 -7.93 19.15 -10.57
C ILE A 104 -7.09 18.05 -11.22
N ASN A 105 -7.69 17.27 -12.10
CA ASN A 105 -6.96 16.29 -12.89
C ASN A 105 -6.30 16.98 -14.08
N LEU A 106 -4.97 16.91 -14.14
CA LEU A 106 -4.15 17.53 -15.18
C LEU A 106 -3.50 16.51 -16.10
N THR A 107 -3.90 15.25 -16.03
CA THR A 107 -3.25 14.14 -16.76
C THR A 107 -3.21 14.42 -18.26
N ASP A 108 -4.30 14.86 -18.86
CA ASP A 108 -4.39 15.13 -20.31
C ASP A 108 -3.58 16.35 -20.76
N GLN A 109 -3.18 17.21 -19.82
CA GLN A 109 -2.35 18.39 -20.07
C GLN A 109 -0.86 18.10 -19.95
N CYS A 110 -0.50 16.90 -19.50
CA CYS A 110 0.88 16.45 -19.41
C CYS A 110 1.24 15.66 -20.67
N LYS A 111 2.04 16.26 -21.56
CA LYS A 111 2.48 15.64 -22.82
C LYS A 111 3.99 15.50 -22.83
N ALA A 112 4.48 14.31 -23.18
CA ALA A 112 5.92 14.00 -23.20
C ALA A 112 6.66 14.39 -21.89
N GLY A 113 5.97 14.25 -20.74
CA GLY A 113 6.55 14.59 -19.43
C GLY A 113 6.52 16.09 -19.07
N ILE A 114 6.01 16.94 -19.95
CA ILE A 114 5.88 18.38 -19.73
C ILE A 114 4.42 18.70 -19.43
N LEU A 115 4.17 19.32 -18.27
CA LEU A 115 2.86 19.84 -17.90
C LEU A 115 2.76 21.33 -18.24
N THR A 116 1.80 21.69 -19.10
CA THR A 116 1.49 23.08 -19.43
C THR A 116 0.05 23.37 -19.06
N THR A 117 -0.17 24.20 -18.04
CA THR A 117 -1.50 24.51 -17.53
C THR A 117 -1.55 25.88 -16.87
N THR A 118 -2.73 26.44 -16.75
CA THR A 118 -3.02 27.62 -15.94
C THR A 118 -3.92 27.20 -14.79
N LEU A 119 -3.45 27.42 -13.57
CA LEU A 119 -4.23 27.10 -12.37
C LEU A 119 -4.96 28.35 -11.84
N PRO A 120 -6.11 28.19 -11.22
CA PRO A 120 -6.78 29.28 -10.48
C PRO A 120 -5.85 29.88 -9.44
N LYS A 121 -6.11 31.16 -9.09
CA LYS A 121 -5.33 31.83 -8.03
C LYS A 121 -5.40 31.04 -6.71
N GLY A 122 -4.24 30.73 -6.13
CA GLY A 122 -4.17 29.97 -4.89
C GLY A 122 -2.82 29.31 -4.67
N LYS A 123 -2.74 28.49 -3.63
CA LYS A 123 -1.59 27.61 -3.36
C LYS A 123 -1.96 26.20 -3.76
N TRP A 124 -1.18 25.61 -4.63
CA TRP A 124 -1.44 24.30 -5.18
C TRP A 124 -0.34 23.30 -4.79
N LYS A 125 -0.74 22.06 -4.62
CA LYS A 125 0.16 20.93 -4.53
C LYS A 125 0.01 20.10 -5.81
N LEU A 126 1.08 19.97 -6.55
CA LEU A 126 1.13 19.11 -7.73
C LEU A 126 1.54 17.70 -7.29
N LEU A 127 0.71 16.72 -7.64
CA LEU A 127 1.01 15.31 -7.46
C LEU A 127 1.24 14.68 -8.83
N ARG A 128 2.43 14.11 -9.03
CA ARG A 128 2.70 13.20 -10.13
C ARG A 128 2.67 11.79 -9.58
N MET A 129 1.70 11.02 -10.04
CA MET A 129 1.53 9.63 -9.62
C MET A 129 1.75 8.70 -10.81
N GLY A 130 2.29 7.55 -10.55
CA GLY A 130 2.55 6.51 -11.52
C GLY A 130 2.72 5.18 -10.82
N HIS A 131 2.84 4.12 -11.60
CA HIS A 131 3.11 2.78 -11.08
C HIS A 131 4.29 2.16 -11.81
N THR A 132 4.92 1.20 -11.16
CA THR A 132 6.03 0.42 -11.69
C THR A 132 5.95 -0.99 -11.13
N ALA A 133 6.75 -1.90 -11.68
CA ALA A 133 6.88 -3.23 -11.13
C ALA A 133 7.36 -3.16 -9.68
N THR A 134 6.81 -4.01 -8.81
CA THR A 134 7.22 -4.08 -7.40
C THR A 134 8.66 -4.56 -7.22
N GLY A 135 9.19 -5.29 -8.21
CA GLY A 135 10.52 -5.91 -8.14
C GLY A 135 10.56 -7.17 -7.26
N HIS A 136 9.45 -7.55 -6.65
CA HIS A 136 9.41 -8.77 -5.84
C HIS A 136 9.60 -10.02 -6.69
N THR A 137 10.32 -10.98 -6.12
CA THR A 137 10.57 -12.28 -6.73
C THR A 137 9.99 -13.37 -5.84
N ASN A 138 9.57 -14.46 -6.48
CA ASN A 138 9.18 -15.66 -5.75
C ASN A 138 10.39 -16.30 -5.03
N ALA A 139 10.10 -17.16 -4.06
CA ALA A 139 11.10 -17.87 -3.27
C ALA A 139 11.39 -19.30 -3.78
N THR A 140 11.04 -19.61 -5.02
CA THR A 140 11.28 -20.95 -5.58
C THR A 140 12.77 -21.25 -5.72
N ALA A 141 13.11 -22.53 -5.55
CA ALA A 141 14.48 -23.00 -5.70
C ALA A 141 14.88 -23.15 -7.18
N GLY A 142 16.19 -23.17 -7.42
CA GLY A 142 16.78 -23.45 -8.74
C GLY A 142 16.44 -22.40 -9.81
N GLY A 143 16.18 -22.86 -11.01
CA GLY A 143 15.86 -22.00 -12.17
C GLY A 143 14.47 -21.39 -12.19
N GLY A 144 13.63 -21.69 -11.21
CA GLY A 144 12.26 -21.17 -11.11
C GLY A 144 12.15 -19.76 -10.50
N LYS A 145 13.23 -19.19 -9.98
CA LYS A 145 13.23 -17.86 -9.40
C LYS A 145 13.00 -16.78 -10.46
N GLY A 146 12.00 -15.95 -10.26
CA GLY A 146 11.67 -14.86 -11.17
C GLY A 146 10.78 -13.82 -10.51
N LEU A 147 10.44 -12.78 -11.26
CA LEU A 147 9.51 -11.75 -10.81
C LEU A 147 8.12 -12.35 -10.59
N GLU A 148 7.46 -11.91 -9.53
CA GLU A 148 6.04 -12.18 -9.30
C GLU A 148 5.19 -11.63 -10.44
N CYS A 149 4.15 -12.36 -10.81
CA CYS A 149 3.19 -11.88 -11.78
C CYS A 149 2.27 -10.82 -11.19
N ASP A 150 1.69 -9.99 -12.05
CA ASP A 150 0.61 -9.08 -11.64
C ASP A 150 -0.63 -9.90 -11.24
N LYS A 151 -0.87 -10.01 -9.95
CA LYS A 151 -1.97 -10.81 -9.37
C LYS A 151 -3.35 -10.20 -9.61
N PHE A 152 -3.42 -8.91 -9.99
CA PHE A 152 -4.69 -8.25 -10.38
C PHE A 152 -5.02 -8.41 -11.85
N SER A 153 -4.13 -9.01 -12.65
CA SER A 153 -4.31 -9.22 -14.07
C SER A 153 -4.60 -10.69 -14.39
N ALA A 154 -5.84 -11.01 -14.77
CA ALA A 154 -6.21 -12.35 -15.21
C ALA A 154 -5.33 -12.87 -16.36
N LYS A 155 -4.86 -11.97 -17.25
CA LYS A 155 -3.96 -12.29 -18.35
C LYS A 155 -2.61 -12.81 -17.84
N THR A 156 -2.01 -12.16 -16.85
CA THR A 156 -0.70 -12.58 -16.33
C THR A 156 -0.79 -13.80 -15.46
N VAL A 157 -1.86 -13.92 -14.65
CA VAL A 157 -2.15 -15.13 -13.88
C VAL A 157 -2.37 -16.33 -14.82
N ARG A 158 -3.09 -16.15 -15.93
CA ARG A 158 -3.27 -17.18 -16.96
C ARG A 158 -1.92 -17.56 -17.60
N LYS A 159 -1.08 -16.57 -17.92
CA LYS A 159 0.26 -16.82 -18.45
C LYS A 159 1.12 -17.63 -17.46
N GLN A 160 1.05 -17.32 -16.17
CA GLN A 160 1.74 -18.09 -15.14
C GLN A 160 1.25 -19.54 -15.10
N PHE A 161 -0.05 -19.75 -15.12
CA PHE A 161 -0.66 -21.08 -15.17
C PHE A 161 -0.21 -21.87 -16.42
N ASP A 162 -0.30 -21.26 -17.61
CA ASP A 162 0.01 -21.91 -18.88
C ASP A 162 1.50 -22.30 -19.00
N ASN A 163 2.40 -21.46 -18.47
CA ASN A 163 3.83 -21.72 -18.55
C ASN A 163 4.37 -22.63 -17.44
N TRP A 164 3.59 -22.89 -16.42
CA TRP A 164 4.01 -23.72 -15.29
C TRP A 164 3.11 -24.94 -15.11
N PHE A 165 1.95 -24.77 -14.51
CA PHE A 165 1.08 -25.90 -14.14
C PHE A 165 0.54 -26.67 -15.35
N ALA A 166 0.11 -25.93 -16.37
CA ALA A 166 -0.43 -26.55 -17.59
C ALA A 166 0.62 -27.37 -18.34
N GLN A 167 1.91 -27.15 -18.15
CA GLN A 167 2.97 -27.95 -18.77
C GLN A 167 2.93 -29.41 -18.35
N ALA A 168 2.43 -29.74 -17.16
CA ALA A 168 2.21 -31.10 -16.73
C ALA A 168 1.23 -31.84 -17.66
N PHE A 169 0.18 -31.16 -18.11
CA PHE A 169 -0.81 -31.71 -19.04
C PHE A 169 -0.29 -31.76 -20.48
N LEU A 170 0.54 -30.82 -20.89
CA LEU A 170 1.08 -30.74 -22.25
C LEU A 170 2.21 -31.76 -22.49
N LYS A 171 2.97 -32.10 -21.47
CA LYS A 171 4.13 -33.03 -21.56
C LYS A 171 3.80 -34.44 -21.15
N THR A 172 2.63 -34.68 -20.64
CA THR A 172 2.14 -36.00 -20.23
C THR A 172 0.91 -36.33 -21.09
N ASP A 173 0.64 -37.61 -21.32
CA ASP A 173 -0.63 -38.02 -21.89
C ASP A 173 -1.79 -37.41 -21.10
N SER A 174 -2.72 -36.74 -21.81
CA SER A 174 -3.79 -35.97 -21.20
C SER A 174 -4.70 -36.80 -20.29
N ASP A 175 -4.92 -38.05 -20.63
CA ASP A 175 -5.77 -38.95 -19.86
C ASP A 175 -5.07 -39.41 -18.58
N VAL A 176 -3.77 -39.67 -18.65
CA VAL A 176 -2.93 -39.95 -17.46
C VAL A 176 -2.90 -38.74 -16.55
N ALA A 177 -2.66 -37.54 -17.10
CA ALA A 177 -2.65 -36.32 -16.30
C ALA A 177 -3.98 -36.09 -15.58
N ARG A 178 -5.12 -36.26 -16.25
CA ARG A 178 -6.47 -36.16 -15.65
C ARG A 178 -6.73 -37.24 -14.59
N CYS A 179 -6.17 -38.39 -14.74
CA CYS A 179 -6.29 -39.47 -13.75
C CYS A 179 -5.48 -39.21 -12.49
N VAL A 180 -4.34 -38.53 -12.58
CA VAL A 180 -3.38 -38.36 -11.50
C VAL A 180 -3.56 -36.97 -10.83
N LEU A 181 -3.65 -35.90 -11.63
CA LEU A 181 -3.77 -34.53 -11.13
C LEU A 181 -5.23 -34.20 -10.77
N LYS A 182 -5.61 -34.40 -9.52
CA LYS A 182 -6.99 -34.19 -9.02
C LYS A 182 -7.17 -32.85 -8.37
N TYR A 183 -6.13 -32.25 -7.83
CA TYR A 183 -6.21 -31.04 -7.04
C TYR A 183 -5.09 -30.07 -7.43
N MET A 184 -5.40 -28.81 -7.41
CA MET A 184 -4.44 -27.71 -7.45
C MET A 184 -4.61 -26.91 -6.17
N HIS A 185 -3.54 -26.76 -5.41
CA HIS A 185 -3.53 -25.92 -4.22
C HIS A 185 -3.10 -24.50 -4.59
N VAL A 186 -3.90 -23.53 -4.21
CA VAL A 186 -3.58 -22.10 -4.31
C VAL A 186 -3.74 -21.52 -2.92
N ASP A 187 -2.66 -20.99 -2.40
CA ASP A 187 -2.60 -20.47 -1.03
C ASP A 187 -2.21 -19.00 -1.04
N SER A 188 -1.78 -18.53 0.06
CA SER A 188 -1.40 -17.22 0.55
C SER A 188 -1.04 -16.15 -0.48
N TRP A 189 -1.38 -14.91 -0.16
CA TRP A 189 -0.81 -13.74 -0.83
C TRP A 189 0.59 -13.49 -0.28
N GLU A 190 1.61 -13.90 -1.03
CA GLU A 190 3.01 -13.77 -0.64
C GLU A 190 3.80 -12.87 -1.60
N CYS A 191 5.10 -12.72 -1.34
CA CYS A 191 6.03 -11.91 -2.13
C CYS A 191 5.68 -10.41 -2.14
N GLY A 192 5.32 -9.86 -0.98
CA GLY A 192 5.12 -8.44 -0.79
C GLY A 192 3.76 -7.91 -1.18
N SER A 193 3.64 -6.60 -1.19
CA SER A 193 2.40 -5.88 -1.48
C SER A 193 2.32 -5.49 -2.95
N GLN A 194 1.09 -5.45 -3.47
CA GLN A 194 0.74 -4.90 -4.78
C GLN A 194 -0.51 -4.05 -4.61
N ASN A 195 -0.54 -2.85 -5.15
CA ASN A 195 -1.64 -1.91 -4.99
C ASN A 195 -2.14 -1.29 -6.30
N TRP A 196 -1.59 -1.69 -7.43
CA TRP A 196 -1.99 -1.18 -8.74
C TRP A 196 -1.74 -2.21 -9.85
N SER A 197 -2.53 -2.09 -10.93
CA SER A 197 -2.31 -2.74 -12.21
C SER A 197 -2.95 -1.91 -13.33
N ASP A 198 -2.70 -2.25 -14.58
CA ASP A 198 -3.23 -1.51 -15.73
C ASP A 198 -4.77 -1.49 -15.77
N THR A 199 -5.42 -2.50 -15.25
CA THR A 199 -6.89 -2.61 -15.24
C THR A 199 -7.51 -2.17 -13.92
N PHE A 200 -6.71 -1.80 -12.93
CA PHE A 200 -7.16 -1.57 -11.55
C PHE A 200 -8.27 -0.52 -11.44
N ALA A 201 -8.08 0.66 -12.03
CA ALA A 201 -9.06 1.74 -11.96
C ALA A 201 -10.39 1.35 -12.62
N ALA A 202 -10.36 0.61 -13.74
CA ALA A 202 -11.55 0.14 -14.43
C ALA A 202 -12.30 -0.91 -13.59
N GLU A 203 -11.59 -1.88 -13.00
CA GLU A 203 -12.17 -2.87 -12.11
C GLU A 203 -12.74 -2.25 -10.84
N PHE A 204 -12.06 -1.26 -10.26
CA PHE A 204 -12.57 -0.51 -9.12
C PHE A 204 -13.89 0.17 -9.46
N ARG A 205 -13.95 0.92 -10.57
CA ARG A 205 -15.17 1.59 -11.02
C ARG A 205 -16.31 0.61 -11.23
N LYS A 206 -16.04 -0.52 -11.88
CA LYS A 206 -17.04 -1.57 -12.13
C LYS A 206 -17.62 -2.15 -10.84
N ARG A 207 -16.78 -2.36 -9.83
CA ARG A 207 -17.18 -3.02 -8.57
C ARG A 207 -17.75 -2.05 -7.55
N ARG A 208 -17.32 -0.78 -7.56
CA ARG A 208 -17.67 0.22 -6.54
C ARG A 208 -18.67 1.27 -7.04
N GLY A 209 -18.87 1.38 -8.36
CA GLY A 209 -19.82 2.32 -8.95
C GLY A 209 -19.33 3.76 -9.03
N TYR A 210 -18.07 4.05 -8.67
CA TYR A 210 -17.49 5.39 -8.76
C TYR A 210 -16.02 5.33 -9.19
N ASP A 211 -15.50 6.49 -9.65
CA ASP A 211 -14.12 6.60 -10.15
C ASP A 211 -13.12 6.76 -9.00
N LEU A 212 -12.05 5.97 -9.05
CA LEU A 212 -10.94 6.06 -8.10
C LEU A 212 -9.98 7.22 -8.40
N MET A 213 -9.90 7.66 -9.67
CA MET A 213 -8.88 8.63 -10.09
C MET A 213 -8.88 9.94 -9.28
N PRO A 214 -10.03 10.56 -8.93
CA PRO A 214 -10.04 11.75 -8.08
C PRO A 214 -9.52 11.49 -6.65
N TYR A 215 -9.51 10.25 -6.20
CA TYR A 215 -9.08 9.83 -4.86
C TYR A 215 -7.62 9.35 -4.80
N LEU A 216 -6.88 9.39 -5.90
CA LEU A 216 -5.46 9.01 -5.91
C LEU A 216 -4.61 9.68 -4.82
N PRO A 217 -4.87 10.94 -4.38
CA PRO A 217 -4.14 11.53 -3.27
C PRO A 217 -4.14 10.70 -1.97
N LEU A 218 -5.16 9.85 -1.76
CA LEU A 218 -5.21 8.92 -0.64
C LEU A 218 -4.04 7.93 -0.64
N LEU A 219 -3.59 7.48 -1.83
CA LEU A 219 -2.44 6.59 -1.97
C LEU A 219 -1.11 7.26 -1.59
N ALA A 220 -1.12 8.59 -1.40
CA ALA A 220 -0.02 9.37 -0.84
C ALA A 220 -0.31 9.80 0.61
N GLY A 221 -1.31 9.21 1.25
CA GLY A 221 -1.71 9.49 2.62
C GLY A 221 -2.40 10.85 2.84
N ILE A 222 -2.78 11.55 1.77
CA ILE A 222 -3.47 12.84 1.86
C ILE A 222 -4.95 12.58 2.15
N PRO A 223 -5.49 13.05 3.29
CA PRO A 223 -6.88 12.80 3.67
C PRO A 223 -7.85 13.58 2.77
N MET A 224 -8.95 12.93 2.38
CA MET A 224 -9.97 13.50 1.52
C MET A 224 -11.37 13.32 2.11
N GLU A 225 -12.23 14.32 1.96
CA GLU A 225 -13.63 14.38 2.44
C GLU A 225 -13.72 14.26 3.97
N SER A 226 -13.34 13.14 4.52
CA SER A 226 -13.19 12.87 5.96
C SER A 226 -12.17 11.74 6.17
N VAL A 227 -11.76 11.54 7.41
CA VAL A 227 -10.87 10.41 7.77
C VAL A 227 -11.55 9.09 7.49
N GLU A 228 -12.81 8.93 7.91
CA GLU A 228 -13.59 7.70 7.72
C GLU A 228 -13.71 7.38 6.24
N ARG A 229 -14.09 8.38 5.41
CA ARG A 229 -14.23 8.20 3.96
C ARG A 229 -12.89 7.85 3.31
N SER A 230 -11.82 8.50 3.72
CA SER A 230 -10.47 8.23 3.24
C SER A 230 -10.05 6.79 3.51
N GLU A 231 -10.26 6.31 4.74
CA GLU A 231 -9.88 4.95 5.14
C GLU A 231 -10.80 3.89 4.53
N GLU A 232 -12.08 4.21 4.35
CA GLU A 232 -13.02 3.35 3.63
C GLU A 232 -12.56 3.12 2.19
N ILE A 233 -12.22 4.18 1.45
CA ILE A 233 -11.79 4.08 0.06
C ILE A 233 -10.49 3.27 -0.04
N LEU A 234 -9.50 3.55 0.83
CA LEU A 234 -8.25 2.77 0.86
C LEU A 234 -8.52 1.30 1.14
N ARG A 235 -9.37 0.99 2.11
CA ARG A 235 -9.77 -0.39 2.41
C ARG A 235 -10.45 -1.05 1.20
N LEU A 236 -11.38 -0.35 0.56
CA LEU A 236 -12.09 -0.87 -0.61
C LEU A 236 -11.19 -1.07 -1.83
N SER A 237 -10.12 -0.29 -1.94
CA SER A 237 -9.13 -0.45 -3.03
C SER A 237 -8.25 -1.69 -2.83
N LEU A 238 -7.97 -2.10 -1.59
CA LEU A 238 -7.07 -3.22 -1.31
C LEU A 238 -7.78 -4.56 -1.14
N ILE A 239 -8.94 -4.59 -0.48
CA ILE A 239 -9.52 -5.85 0.04
C ILE A 239 -10.42 -6.55 -0.97
N HIS A 240 -10.93 -5.87 -1.97
CA HIS A 240 -12.05 -6.39 -2.75
C HIS A 240 -11.93 -6.23 -4.27
N ILE A 241 -10.74 -6.17 -4.78
CA ILE A 241 -10.56 -6.16 -6.24
C ILE A 241 -10.18 -7.52 -6.77
#